data_eedfc50430274ab34ff1d842a4bdc90c
#
_entry.id   eedfc50430274ab34ff1d842a4bdc90c
#
_cell.length_a   1.000
_cell.length_b   1.000
_cell.length_c   1.000
_cell.angle_alpha   90.00
_cell.angle_beta   90.00
_cell.angle_gamma   90.00
#
_symmetry.space_group_name_H-M   'P 1'
#
loop_
_entity.id
_entity.type
_entity.pdbx_description
1 polymer ?
#
loop_
_entity_poly.entity_id
_entity_poly.type
_entity_poly.pdbx_seq_one_letter_code
_entity_poly.pdbx_strand_id
1 'polypeptide(L)'
;DPSAAPVQITMGIAAMGVGADSVYLCPAPLYHSAPLVFSQSMHRLGATVVVMEHFDPEACLALIERHRVTHAQFVPTMFVRLLRLPPEVRDRYDTSSLQHVSHAAAPCPVPVKRQILDWWGPIIHEYYAGTEDIGSTAIGPEDWLAHPGSVGRPREECHIVGPDGEERPVGEAGVVYFAGGFFFDDTANPEKTASIANE
;
A
#
# COMPACT_ATOMS: atom_id res chain seq x y z
N ASP A 1 4.19 -16.49 -18.13
CA ASP A 1 3.89 -17.62 -17.23
C ASP A 1 3.09 -17.10 -16.05
N PRO A 2 1.80 -17.45 -15.92
CA PRO A 2 0.95 -16.99 -14.80
C PRO A 2 1.48 -17.44 -13.43
N SER A 3 2.41 -18.39 -13.37
CA SER A 3 3.04 -18.85 -12.14
C SER A 3 4.21 -17.95 -11.69
N ALA A 4 4.69 -17.10 -12.55
CA ALA A 4 5.70 -16.08 -12.25
C ALA A 4 4.99 -14.79 -11.80
N ALA A 5 4.38 -14.79 -10.61
CA ALA A 5 4.13 -13.49 -9.98
C ALA A 5 5.47 -12.76 -9.88
N PRO A 6 5.50 -11.44 -10.08
CA PRO A 6 6.75 -10.72 -10.23
C PRO A 6 7.65 -10.99 -9.01
N VAL A 7 8.76 -11.66 -9.26
CA VAL A 7 9.78 -11.95 -8.24
C VAL A 7 10.16 -10.64 -7.52
N GLN A 8 10.17 -9.54 -8.24
CA GLN A 8 10.45 -8.20 -7.75
C GLN A 8 9.48 -7.74 -6.65
N ILE A 9 8.16 -7.95 -6.81
CA ILE A 9 7.18 -7.59 -5.77
C ILE A 9 7.40 -8.46 -4.53
N THR A 10 7.60 -9.76 -4.70
CA THR A 10 7.89 -10.67 -3.59
C THR A 10 9.19 -10.29 -2.88
N MET A 11 10.23 -9.89 -3.60
CA MET A 11 11.48 -9.36 -3.02
C MET A 11 11.26 -8.04 -2.28
N GLY A 12 10.46 -7.15 -2.82
CA GLY A 12 10.08 -5.91 -2.15
C GLY A 12 9.35 -6.17 -0.83
N ILE A 13 8.44 -7.15 -0.80
CA ILE A 13 7.73 -7.56 0.40
C ILE A 13 8.68 -8.27 1.39
N ALA A 14 9.61 -9.08 0.93
CA ALA A 14 10.64 -9.68 1.79
C ALA A 14 11.51 -8.59 2.46
N ALA A 15 11.81 -7.50 1.77
CA ALA A 15 12.54 -6.35 2.33
C ALA A 15 11.78 -5.61 3.46
N MET A 16 10.48 -5.86 3.62
CA MET A 16 9.68 -5.38 4.77
C MET A 16 9.89 -6.22 6.04
N GLY A 17 10.84 -7.16 6.05
CA GLY A 17 11.12 -8.04 7.18
C GLY A 17 10.23 -9.29 7.24
N VAL A 18 9.55 -9.63 6.15
CA VAL A 18 8.66 -10.80 6.09
C VAL A 18 9.46 -12.11 6.05
N GLY A 19 9.07 -13.07 6.89
CA GLY A 19 9.62 -14.43 6.94
C GLY A 19 8.57 -15.43 7.38
N ALA A 20 9.01 -16.68 7.64
CA ALA A 20 8.13 -17.79 7.99
C ALA A 20 7.32 -17.57 9.29
N ASP A 21 7.87 -16.79 10.21
CA ASP A 21 7.20 -16.46 11.49
C ASP A 21 6.26 -15.25 11.38
N SER A 22 6.19 -14.60 10.21
CA SER A 22 5.31 -13.45 9.99
C SER A 22 3.85 -13.88 9.88
N VAL A 23 2.96 -13.03 10.39
CA VAL A 23 1.52 -13.16 10.25
C VAL A 23 0.98 -11.91 9.57
N TYR A 24 0.38 -12.07 8.41
CA TYR A 24 -0.18 -11.00 7.61
C TYR A 24 -1.70 -10.97 7.73
N LEU A 25 -2.26 -9.80 8.05
CA LEU A 25 -3.69 -9.55 7.97
C LEU A 25 -4.05 -8.92 6.62
N CYS A 26 -4.96 -9.58 5.91
CA CYS A 26 -5.58 -9.07 4.67
C CYS A 26 -7.01 -8.61 4.97
N PRO A 27 -7.26 -7.32 5.24
CA PRO A 27 -8.59 -6.79 5.57
C PRO A 27 -9.39 -6.38 4.33
N ALA A 28 -8.80 -6.44 3.15
CA ALA A 28 -9.41 -6.00 1.89
C ALA A 28 -9.75 -7.19 0.99
N PRO A 29 -10.75 -7.03 0.09
CA PRO A 29 -11.18 -8.12 -0.80
C PRO A 29 -10.06 -8.59 -1.75
N LEU A 30 -9.90 -9.91 -1.86
CA LEU A 30 -8.86 -10.53 -2.70
C LEU A 30 -9.07 -10.37 -4.21
N TYR A 31 -10.18 -9.81 -4.67
CA TYR A 31 -10.36 -9.48 -6.09
C TYR A 31 -9.63 -8.18 -6.50
N HIS A 32 -9.12 -7.40 -5.55
CA HIS A 32 -8.22 -6.30 -5.84
C HIS A 32 -6.78 -6.79 -5.98
N SER A 33 -6.02 -6.12 -6.85
CA SER A 33 -4.63 -6.46 -7.17
C SER A 33 -3.74 -6.49 -5.92
N ALA A 34 -3.72 -5.42 -5.13
CA ALA A 34 -2.81 -5.32 -3.99
C ALA A 34 -3.07 -6.38 -2.89
N PRO A 35 -4.30 -6.58 -2.36
CA PRO A 35 -4.56 -7.65 -1.39
C PRO A 35 -4.18 -9.04 -1.89
N LEU A 36 -4.46 -9.33 -3.17
CA LEU A 36 -4.13 -10.62 -3.78
C LEU A 36 -2.61 -10.83 -3.86
N VAL A 37 -1.90 -9.85 -4.42
CA VAL A 37 -0.44 -9.93 -4.63
C VAL A 37 0.30 -10.00 -3.29
N PHE A 38 -0.09 -9.19 -2.29
CA PHE A 38 0.48 -9.29 -0.94
C PHE A 38 0.23 -10.65 -0.33
N SER A 39 -1.01 -11.16 -0.35
CA SER A 39 -1.33 -12.49 0.22
C SER A 39 -0.53 -13.61 -0.45
N GLN A 40 -0.41 -13.60 -1.77
CA GLN A 40 0.38 -14.58 -2.52
C GLN A 40 1.88 -14.48 -2.17
N SER A 41 2.41 -13.27 -2.07
CA SER A 41 3.82 -13.05 -1.73
C SER A 41 4.12 -13.49 -0.29
N MET A 42 3.23 -13.19 0.66
CA MET A 42 3.33 -13.67 2.04
C MET A 42 3.38 -15.20 2.10
N HIS A 43 2.49 -15.90 1.38
CA HIS A 43 2.52 -17.36 1.28
C HIS A 43 3.83 -17.89 0.69
N ARG A 44 4.37 -17.25 -0.35
CA ARG A 44 5.66 -17.64 -0.96
C ARG A 44 6.83 -17.50 0.01
N LEU A 45 6.76 -16.52 0.91
CA LEU A 45 7.78 -16.28 1.94
C LEU A 45 7.57 -17.16 3.19
N GLY A 46 6.56 -18.04 3.18
CA GLY A 46 6.26 -18.96 4.28
C GLY A 46 5.43 -18.36 5.41
N ALA A 47 4.98 -17.11 5.27
CA ALA A 47 4.18 -16.41 6.28
C ALA A 47 2.73 -16.96 6.36
N THR A 48 2.11 -16.80 7.52
CA THR A 48 0.68 -17.05 7.71
C THR A 48 -0.14 -15.88 7.19
N VAL A 49 -1.24 -16.16 6.48
CA VAL A 49 -2.17 -15.14 5.99
C VAL A 49 -3.52 -15.30 6.68
N VAL A 50 -3.98 -14.23 7.33
CA VAL A 50 -5.31 -14.11 7.95
C VAL A 50 -6.17 -13.23 7.04
N VAL A 51 -7.24 -13.78 6.46
CA VAL A 51 -8.13 -13.06 5.54
C VAL A 51 -9.42 -12.69 6.26
N MET A 52 -9.82 -11.42 6.18
CA MET A 52 -11.13 -10.97 6.62
C MET A 52 -12.14 -11.13 5.47
N GLU A 53 -13.30 -11.68 5.75
CA GLU A 53 -14.38 -11.79 4.77
C GLU A 53 -14.92 -10.40 4.38
N HIS A 54 -15.02 -9.52 5.35
CA HIS A 54 -15.34 -8.10 5.17
C HIS A 54 -14.64 -7.27 6.27
N PHE A 55 -14.34 -6.02 5.97
CA PHE A 55 -13.70 -5.15 6.95
C PHE A 55 -14.68 -4.68 8.02
N ASP A 56 -14.44 -5.10 9.24
CA ASP A 56 -15.01 -4.54 10.47
C ASP A 56 -13.87 -4.03 11.36
N PRO A 57 -13.90 -2.78 11.87
CA PRO A 57 -12.76 -2.21 12.57
C PRO A 57 -12.49 -2.88 13.94
N GLU A 58 -13.51 -3.28 14.70
CA GLU A 58 -13.28 -3.96 15.98
C GLU A 58 -12.82 -5.40 15.78
N ALA A 59 -13.42 -6.14 14.84
CA ALA A 59 -12.96 -7.47 14.47
C ALA A 59 -11.52 -7.46 13.93
N CYS A 60 -11.12 -6.39 13.24
CA CYS A 60 -9.74 -6.20 12.76
C CYS A 60 -8.76 -6.16 13.95
N LEU A 61 -9.05 -5.36 14.99
CA LEU A 61 -8.21 -5.29 16.19
C LEU A 61 -8.16 -6.63 16.94
N ALA A 62 -9.30 -7.30 17.07
CA ALA A 62 -9.38 -8.62 17.69
C ALA A 62 -8.54 -9.68 16.93
N LEU A 63 -8.51 -9.62 15.59
CA LEU A 63 -7.67 -10.52 14.78
C LEU A 63 -6.19 -10.19 14.93
N ILE A 64 -5.82 -8.90 15.01
CA ILE A 64 -4.43 -8.48 15.25
C ILE A 64 -3.92 -9.07 16.56
N GLU A 65 -4.66 -8.91 17.65
CA GLU A 65 -4.30 -9.47 18.95
C GLU A 65 -4.27 -11.00 18.92
N ARG A 66 -5.37 -11.64 18.48
CA ARG A 66 -5.55 -13.08 18.51
C ARG A 66 -4.47 -13.84 17.75
N HIS A 67 -4.09 -13.33 16.57
CA HIS A 67 -3.14 -14.00 15.68
C HIS A 67 -1.72 -13.41 15.79
N ARG A 68 -1.50 -12.44 16.68
CA ARG A 68 -0.21 -11.74 16.81
C ARG A 68 0.27 -11.23 15.45
N VAL A 69 -0.61 -10.54 14.72
CA VAL A 69 -0.34 -10.03 13.39
C VAL A 69 0.86 -9.11 13.40
N THR A 70 1.80 -9.36 12.49
CA THR A 70 3.04 -8.59 12.35
C THR A 70 2.97 -7.61 11.17
N HIS A 71 2.24 -7.97 10.12
CA HIS A 71 2.16 -7.20 8.88
C HIS A 71 0.69 -7.03 8.46
N ALA A 72 0.34 -5.86 7.95
CA ALA A 72 -0.99 -5.61 7.41
C ALA A 72 -0.96 -4.58 6.27
N GLN A 73 -1.96 -4.65 5.39
CA GLN A 73 -2.17 -3.64 4.35
C GLN A 73 -3.58 -3.06 4.48
N PHE A 74 -3.66 -1.73 4.53
CA PHE A 74 -4.91 -1.00 4.65
C PHE A 74 -5.13 -0.02 3.49
N VAL A 75 -6.33 0.53 3.45
CA VAL A 75 -6.63 1.73 2.68
C VAL A 75 -7.05 2.85 3.63
N PRO A 76 -6.92 4.14 3.26
CA PRO A 76 -7.18 5.26 4.18
C PRO A 76 -8.56 5.27 4.84
N THR A 77 -9.59 4.78 4.13
CA THR A 77 -10.95 4.65 4.71
C THR A 77 -11.02 3.66 5.87
N MET A 78 -10.18 2.62 5.87
CA MET A 78 -10.08 1.67 6.98
C MET A 78 -9.45 2.35 8.20
N PHE A 79 -8.42 3.17 8.03
CA PHE A 79 -7.85 3.98 9.11
C PHE A 79 -8.89 4.91 9.73
N VAL A 80 -9.67 5.61 8.90
CA VAL A 80 -10.76 6.46 9.39
C VAL A 80 -11.77 5.66 10.23
N ARG A 81 -12.14 4.45 9.80
CA ARG A 81 -13.07 3.59 10.55
C ARG A 81 -12.47 3.08 11.85
N LEU A 82 -11.19 2.72 11.88
CA LEU A 82 -10.46 2.33 13.10
C LEU A 82 -10.40 3.49 14.11
N LEU A 83 -10.05 4.69 13.64
CA LEU A 83 -9.96 5.89 14.49
C LEU A 83 -11.33 6.36 15.03
N ARG A 84 -12.44 5.99 14.36
CA ARG A 84 -13.80 6.28 14.84
C ARG A 84 -14.27 5.35 15.94
N LEU A 85 -13.58 4.24 16.20
CA LEU A 85 -13.87 3.43 17.37
C LEU A 85 -13.64 4.26 18.64
N PRO A 86 -14.51 4.14 19.66
CA PRO A 86 -14.27 4.75 20.95
C PRO A 86 -12.88 4.37 21.52
N PRO A 87 -12.17 5.29 22.21
CA PRO A 87 -10.87 4.98 22.78
C PRO A 87 -10.89 3.73 23.65
N GLU A 88 -11.92 3.58 24.49
CA GLU A 88 -12.12 2.41 25.37
C GLU A 88 -12.30 1.08 24.62
N VAL A 89 -12.69 1.12 23.34
CA VAL A 89 -12.74 -0.06 22.46
C VAL A 89 -11.35 -0.35 21.92
N ARG A 90 -10.66 0.69 21.41
CA ARG A 90 -9.31 0.54 20.85
C ARG A 90 -8.30 0.02 21.89
N ASP A 91 -8.40 0.52 23.12
CA ASP A 91 -7.48 0.21 24.20
C ASP A 91 -7.67 -1.20 24.78
N ARG A 92 -8.74 -1.91 24.41
CA ARG A 92 -8.97 -3.31 24.79
C ARG A 92 -8.07 -4.30 24.08
N TYR A 93 -7.52 -3.94 22.93
CA TYR A 93 -6.81 -4.87 22.03
C TYR A 93 -5.31 -4.58 22.03
N ASP A 94 -4.50 -5.62 22.21
CA ASP A 94 -3.05 -5.54 22.07
C ASP A 94 -2.64 -5.58 20.58
N THR A 95 -2.21 -4.43 20.07
CA THR A 95 -1.68 -4.29 18.71
C THR A 95 -0.15 -4.24 18.66
N SER A 96 0.55 -4.49 19.75
CA SER A 96 2.01 -4.38 19.88
C SER A 96 2.81 -5.36 19.01
N SER A 97 2.15 -6.38 18.46
CA SER A 97 2.77 -7.31 17.52
C SER A 97 3.02 -6.73 16.13
N LEU A 98 2.35 -5.63 15.77
CA LEU A 98 2.51 -4.99 14.46
C LEU A 98 3.94 -4.47 14.29
N GLN A 99 4.56 -4.80 13.17
CA GLN A 99 5.92 -4.41 12.80
C GLN A 99 5.94 -3.56 11.53
N HIS A 100 5.04 -3.83 10.60
CA HIS A 100 4.94 -3.11 9.33
C HIS A 100 3.48 -3.02 8.88
N VAL A 101 3.02 -1.81 8.65
CA VAL A 101 1.69 -1.53 8.12
C VAL A 101 1.82 -0.69 6.85
N SER A 102 1.41 -1.24 5.72
CA SER A 102 1.35 -0.51 4.46
C SER A 102 -0.03 0.07 4.20
N HIS A 103 -0.10 1.23 3.54
CA HIS A 103 -1.35 1.70 2.95
C HIS A 103 -1.13 2.32 1.57
N ALA A 104 -2.17 2.29 0.75
CA ALA A 104 -2.18 2.83 -0.61
C ALA A 104 -3.62 3.01 -1.12
N ALA A 105 -3.77 3.10 -2.44
CA ALA A 105 -5.01 3.12 -3.21
C ALA A 105 -5.81 4.43 -3.16
N ALA A 106 -5.53 5.33 -2.24
CA ALA A 106 -6.12 6.66 -2.17
C ALA A 106 -5.23 7.61 -1.37
N PRO A 107 -5.34 8.94 -1.58
CA PRO A 107 -4.68 9.90 -0.71
C PRO A 107 -5.11 9.72 0.76
N CYS A 108 -4.13 9.63 1.66
CA CYS A 108 -4.41 9.56 3.08
C CYS A 108 -4.38 10.97 3.68
N PRO A 109 -5.49 11.45 4.28
CA PRO A 109 -5.48 12.77 4.92
C PRO A 109 -4.40 12.84 6.01
N VAL A 110 -3.60 13.91 5.99
CA VAL A 110 -2.49 14.12 6.95
C VAL A 110 -2.91 13.91 8.41
N PRO A 111 -4.07 14.46 8.87
CA PRO A 111 -4.50 14.24 10.25
C PRO A 111 -4.82 12.77 10.57
N VAL A 112 -5.33 12.01 9.60
CA VAL A 112 -5.63 10.58 9.77
C VAL A 112 -4.34 9.78 9.93
N LYS A 113 -3.38 9.99 9.05
CA LYS A 113 -2.10 9.27 9.11
C LYS A 113 -1.31 9.62 10.37
N ARG A 114 -1.32 10.91 10.81
CA ARG A 114 -0.72 11.30 12.09
C ARG A 114 -1.31 10.53 13.26
N GLN A 115 -2.64 10.47 13.37
CA GLN A 115 -3.30 9.75 14.46
C GLN A 115 -2.99 8.24 14.46
N ILE A 116 -2.85 7.62 13.29
CA ILE A 116 -2.43 6.21 13.19
C ILE A 116 -0.96 6.04 13.62
N LEU A 117 -0.07 6.96 13.20
CA LEU A 117 1.33 6.98 13.64
C LEU A 117 1.45 7.19 15.16
N ASP A 118 0.62 8.07 15.74
CA ASP A 118 0.58 8.29 17.20
C ASP A 118 0.10 7.04 17.95
N TRP A 119 -0.79 6.25 17.34
CA TRP A 119 -1.34 5.04 17.96
C TRP A 119 -0.44 3.81 17.79
N TRP A 120 0.03 3.53 16.58
CA TRP A 120 0.78 2.32 16.25
C TRP A 120 2.30 2.53 16.15
N GLY A 121 2.75 3.77 16.23
CA GLY A 121 4.17 4.11 16.12
C GLY A 121 4.67 4.22 14.67
N PRO A 122 6.00 4.36 14.51
CA PRO A 122 6.65 4.62 13.22
C PRO A 122 6.77 3.36 12.33
N ILE A 123 5.67 2.65 12.14
CA ILE A 123 5.58 1.43 11.33
C ILE A 123 4.67 1.59 10.11
N ILE A 124 4.17 2.82 9.87
CA ILE A 124 3.18 3.10 8.82
C ILE A 124 3.88 3.56 7.56
N HIS A 125 3.86 2.73 6.54
CA HIS A 125 4.43 2.97 5.24
C HIS A 125 3.35 3.29 4.21
N GLU A 126 3.67 4.13 3.23
CA GLU A 126 2.77 4.47 2.14
C GLU A 126 3.44 4.18 0.81
N TYR A 127 2.67 3.71 -0.16
CA TYR A 127 3.10 3.64 -1.53
C TYR A 127 2.00 4.12 -2.48
N TYR A 128 2.41 4.64 -3.62
CA TYR A 128 1.55 4.96 -4.75
C TYR A 128 1.97 4.06 -5.92
N ALA A 129 1.01 3.34 -6.49
CA ALA A 129 1.20 2.47 -7.64
C ALA A 129 -0.14 2.22 -8.34
N GLY A 130 -0.09 1.90 -9.63
CA GLY A 130 -1.22 1.40 -10.40
C GLY A 130 -1.28 -0.13 -10.45
N THR A 131 -2.44 -0.67 -10.81
CA THR A 131 -2.61 -2.12 -11.06
C THR A 131 -1.77 -2.57 -12.26
N GLU A 132 -1.53 -1.66 -13.16
CA GLU A 132 -0.80 -1.83 -14.41
C GLU A 132 0.72 -1.95 -14.24
N ASP A 133 1.24 -1.72 -13.04
CA ASP A 133 2.67 -1.79 -12.68
C ASP A 133 3.59 -0.92 -13.57
N ILE A 134 3.06 0.24 -13.97
CA ILE A 134 3.79 1.20 -14.82
C ILE A 134 4.83 2.01 -14.05
N GLY A 135 4.79 1.97 -12.72
CA GLY A 135 5.72 2.64 -11.83
C GLY A 135 5.15 2.83 -10.43
N SER A 136 6.03 3.16 -9.49
CA SER A 136 5.64 3.27 -8.08
C SER A 136 6.48 4.29 -7.32
N THR A 137 5.88 4.81 -6.24
CA THR A 137 6.61 5.55 -5.21
C THR A 137 6.44 4.87 -3.86
N ALA A 138 7.33 5.13 -2.92
CA ALA A 138 7.18 4.66 -1.55
C ALA A 138 7.79 5.65 -0.56
N ILE A 139 7.21 5.70 0.65
CA ILE A 139 7.68 6.53 1.75
C ILE A 139 7.55 5.80 3.08
N GLY A 140 8.60 5.83 3.86
CA GLY A 140 8.62 5.36 5.24
C GLY A 140 8.08 6.40 6.22
N PRO A 141 7.85 5.99 7.48
CA PRO A 141 7.24 6.85 8.49
C PRO A 141 8.10 8.08 8.82
N GLU A 142 9.41 7.96 8.91
CA GLU A 142 10.31 9.06 9.25
C GLU A 142 10.32 10.14 8.16
N ASP A 143 10.48 9.72 6.91
CA ASP A 143 10.44 10.64 5.76
C ASP A 143 9.07 11.29 5.61
N TRP A 144 8.00 10.52 5.88
CA TRP A 144 6.66 11.08 5.82
C TRP A 144 6.41 12.13 6.92
N LEU A 145 6.94 11.93 8.12
CA LEU A 145 6.85 12.93 9.20
C LEU A 145 7.59 14.22 8.86
N ALA A 146 8.69 14.13 8.11
CA ALA A 146 9.41 15.29 7.59
C ALA A 146 8.69 15.95 6.40
N HIS A 147 7.91 15.19 5.62
CA HIS A 147 7.22 15.64 4.41
C HIS A 147 5.74 15.20 4.39
N PRO A 148 4.89 15.70 5.31
CA PRO A 148 3.51 15.25 5.43
C PRO A 148 2.70 15.47 4.15
N GLY A 149 2.02 14.41 3.70
CA GLY A 149 1.23 14.41 2.47
C GLY A 149 2.00 13.93 1.23
N SER A 150 3.32 13.71 1.34
CA SER A 150 4.10 13.10 0.27
C SER A 150 3.77 11.60 0.14
N VAL A 151 3.78 11.10 -1.08
CA VAL A 151 3.73 9.65 -1.41
C VAL A 151 5.12 9.05 -1.61
N GLY A 152 6.16 9.85 -1.38
CA GLY A 152 7.54 9.41 -1.40
C GLY A 152 8.26 9.58 -2.72
N ARG A 153 9.37 8.85 -2.86
CA ARG A 153 10.23 8.92 -4.03
C ARG A 153 9.86 7.84 -5.03
N PRO A 154 9.92 8.15 -6.33
CA PRO A 154 9.72 7.16 -7.37
C PRO A 154 10.86 6.12 -7.34
N ARG A 155 10.54 4.89 -7.68
CA ARG A 155 11.52 3.82 -7.89
C ARG A 155 12.07 3.82 -9.30
N GLU A 156 11.26 4.26 -10.25
CA GLU A 156 11.55 4.41 -11.66
C GLU A 156 11.78 5.90 -11.97
N GLU A 157 12.32 6.22 -13.14
CA GLU A 157 12.37 7.59 -13.63
C GLU A 157 10.94 8.14 -13.75
N CYS A 158 10.71 9.34 -13.22
CA CYS A 158 9.37 9.90 -13.08
C CYS A 158 9.36 11.37 -13.53
N HIS A 159 8.40 11.71 -14.38
CA HIS A 159 8.19 13.04 -14.94
C HIS A 159 6.81 13.57 -14.54
N ILE A 160 6.74 14.84 -14.26
CA ILE A 160 5.47 15.57 -14.03
C ILE A 160 5.23 16.45 -15.25
N VAL A 161 4.23 16.13 -16.04
CA VAL A 161 3.98 16.75 -17.34
C VAL A 161 2.69 17.55 -17.33
N GLY A 162 2.74 18.76 -17.86
CA GLY A 162 1.58 19.63 -17.98
C GLY A 162 0.68 19.28 -19.17
N PRO A 163 -0.48 19.94 -19.32
CA PRO A 163 -1.42 19.72 -20.42
C PRO A 163 -0.85 20.18 -21.78
N ASP A 164 0.24 20.92 -21.79
CA ASP A 164 1.01 21.35 -22.96
C ASP A 164 2.06 20.32 -23.43
N GLY A 165 2.21 19.21 -22.69
CA GLY A 165 3.20 18.18 -22.97
C GLY A 165 4.59 18.49 -22.40
N GLU A 166 4.78 19.62 -21.74
CA GLU A 166 6.07 20.04 -21.18
C GLU A 166 6.25 19.61 -19.73
N GLU A 167 7.48 19.29 -19.36
CA GLU A 167 7.81 18.93 -17.96
C GLU A 167 7.59 20.11 -17.02
N ARG A 168 6.99 19.86 -15.87
CA ARG A 168 6.72 20.87 -14.87
C ARG A 168 7.88 21.06 -13.90
N PRO A 169 8.22 22.31 -13.55
CA PRO A 169 9.18 22.57 -12.49
C PRO A 169 8.66 22.09 -11.13
N VAL A 170 9.60 21.91 -10.19
CA VAL A 170 9.28 21.48 -8.82
C VAL A 170 8.29 22.46 -8.17
N GLY A 171 7.20 21.92 -7.62
CA GLY A 171 6.13 22.66 -6.95
C GLY A 171 4.92 22.92 -7.84
N GLU A 172 4.97 22.60 -9.13
CA GLU A 172 3.82 22.68 -10.03
C GLU A 172 3.15 21.30 -10.21
N ALA A 173 1.82 21.34 -10.37
CA ALA A 173 1.02 20.13 -10.57
C ALA A 173 1.00 19.72 -12.05
N GLY A 174 1.00 18.40 -12.29
CA GLY A 174 0.88 17.81 -13.61
C GLY A 174 0.47 16.34 -13.56
N VAL A 175 0.48 15.70 -14.70
CA VAL A 175 0.26 14.26 -14.84
C VAL A 175 1.57 13.54 -14.54
N VAL A 176 1.48 12.46 -13.77
CA VAL A 176 2.63 11.63 -13.43
C VAL A 176 2.89 10.62 -14.54
N TYR A 177 4.10 10.62 -15.08
CA TYR A 177 4.59 9.61 -16.03
C TYR A 177 5.78 8.90 -15.42
N PHE A 178 5.79 7.57 -15.54
CA PHE A 178 6.95 6.74 -15.20
C PHE A 178 7.59 6.22 -16.49
N ALA A 179 8.91 6.34 -16.59
CA ALA A 179 9.67 5.82 -17.72
C ALA A 179 10.10 4.37 -17.46
N GLY A 180 10.08 3.53 -18.50
CA GLY A 180 10.62 2.17 -18.45
C GLY A 180 9.73 1.13 -17.77
N GLY A 181 8.43 1.41 -17.57
CA GLY A 181 7.45 0.45 -17.09
C GLY A 181 7.25 -0.74 -18.04
N PHE A 182 6.66 -1.83 -17.53
CA PHE A 182 6.25 -2.93 -18.39
C PHE A 182 5.09 -2.48 -19.28
N PHE A 183 5.18 -2.75 -20.57
CA PHE A 183 4.04 -2.61 -21.46
C PHE A 183 2.96 -3.62 -21.03
N PHE A 184 1.80 -3.13 -20.68
CA PHE A 184 0.61 -3.96 -20.53
C PHE A 184 -0.38 -3.62 -21.65
N ASP A 185 -1.18 -4.60 -22.01
CA ASP A 185 -2.24 -4.45 -23.01
C ASP A 185 -3.59 -4.63 -22.28
N ASP A 186 -4.44 -3.62 -22.36
CA ASP A 186 -5.78 -3.71 -21.76
C ASP A 186 -6.62 -4.61 -22.67
N THR A 187 -6.89 -5.83 -22.20
CA THR A 187 -7.59 -6.87 -22.98
C THR A 187 -8.92 -6.33 -23.50
N ALA A 188 -9.06 -6.26 -24.83
CA ALA A 188 -10.20 -5.76 -25.55
C ALA A 188 -10.43 -4.22 -25.50
N ASN A 189 -9.46 -3.40 -25.09
CA ASN A 189 -9.57 -1.95 -25.18
C ASN A 189 -8.27 -1.27 -25.64
N PRO A 190 -7.92 -1.34 -26.95
CA PRO A 190 -6.69 -0.74 -27.49
C PRO A 190 -6.63 0.79 -27.33
N GLU A 191 -7.77 1.48 -27.33
CA GLU A 191 -7.82 2.93 -27.14
C GLU A 191 -7.38 3.33 -25.74
N LYS A 192 -7.77 2.54 -24.73
CA LYS A 192 -7.35 2.76 -23.35
C LYS A 192 -5.85 2.47 -23.19
N THR A 193 -5.34 1.39 -23.80
CA THR A 193 -3.91 1.09 -23.82
C THR A 193 -3.12 2.26 -24.41
N ALA A 194 -3.53 2.78 -25.57
CA ALA A 194 -2.88 3.92 -26.22
C ALA A 194 -2.92 5.23 -25.40
N SER A 195 -3.96 5.43 -24.59
CA SER A 195 -4.10 6.63 -23.74
C SER A 195 -3.17 6.67 -22.54
N ILE A 196 -2.54 5.55 -22.18
CA ILE A 196 -1.68 5.38 -21.01
C ILE A 196 -0.19 5.49 -21.40
N ALA A 197 0.14 5.22 -22.67
CA ALA A 197 1.49 5.35 -23.21
C ALA A 197 1.65 6.71 -23.91
N ASN A 198 2.67 7.48 -23.55
CA ASN A 198 3.20 8.56 -24.39
C ASN A 198 4.32 7.97 -25.26
N GLU A 199 4.30 8.35 -26.57
CA GLU A 199 5.40 8.05 -27.47
C GLU A 199 6.69 8.79 -27.07
#